data_05e54eb6a1c2ffd0603ec4cecf556d01
#
_entry.id   05e54eb6a1c2ffd0603ec4cecf556d01
#
_cell.length_a   1.000
_cell.length_b   1.000
_cell.length_c   1.000
_cell.angle_alpha   90.00
_cell.angle_beta   90.00
_cell.angle_gamma   90.00
#
_symmetry.space_group_name_H-M   'P 1'
#
loop_
_entity.id
_entity.type
_entity.pdbx_description
1 polymer ?
#
loop_
_entity_poly.entity_id
_entity_poly.type
_entity_poly.pdbx_seq_one_letter_code
_entity_poly.pdbx_strand_id
1 'polypeptide(L)'
;IPVRAADDLTAWSLAEDGTISAVGGAWDADRQTYTFDVVSGVTAIARFPFTDVPAGSWYYGAAAYAYNNGLFAGTTDTTFAPDMTMTRAMLVSVLWRLAGEPAPKGTNTFDDVPDGTWYTDAVTWAAENGVVAGIGNGRFDPDGSVTREQTAVILFNYAQSKGYDVSARADLS
;
A
#
# COMPACT_ATOMS: atom_id res chain seq x y z
N ILE A 1 -22.51 -14.80 -6.10
CA ILE A 1 -21.80 -14.59 -4.83
C ILE A 1 -22.71 -13.69 -4.00
N PRO A 2 -23.22 -14.12 -2.82
CA PRO A 2 -24.03 -13.26 -2.01
C PRO A 2 -23.18 -12.04 -1.61
N VAL A 3 -23.66 -10.85 -1.97
CA VAL A 3 -23.07 -9.58 -1.49
C VAL A 3 -23.31 -9.55 0.00
N ARG A 4 -22.25 -9.69 0.80
CA ARG A 4 -22.31 -9.41 2.22
C ARG A 4 -22.63 -7.92 2.38
N ALA A 5 -23.28 -7.60 3.49
CA ALA A 5 -23.83 -6.29 3.81
C ALA A 5 -23.04 -5.11 3.22
N ALA A 6 -23.78 -4.16 2.74
CA ALA A 6 -23.39 -2.98 2.01
C ALA A 6 -22.42 -2.01 2.68
N ASP A 7 -22.06 -2.25 3.92
CA ASP A 7 -21.13 -1.43 4.69
C ASP A 7 -19.70 -1.44 4.11
N ASP A 8 -19.42 -2.39 3.20
CA ASP A 8 -18.11 -2.59 2.56
C ASP A 8 -17.98 -1.88 1.20
N LEU A 9 -19.00 -1.20 0.70
CA LEU A 9 -18.96 -0.55 -0.61
C LEU A 9 -18.70 0.94 -0.48
N THR A 10 -17.79 1.46 -1.29
CA THR A 10 -17.49 2.88 -1.39
C THR A 10 -17.41 3.27 -2.87
N ALA A 11 -18.09 4.35 -3.24
CA ALA A 11 -17.92 4.96 -4.55
C ALA A 11 -16.72 5.91 -4.52
N TRP A 12 -15.94 5.90 -5.58
CA TRP A 12 -14.73 6.69 -5.76
C TRP A 12 -14.82 7.51 -7.02
N SER A 13 -14.38 8.74 -6.97
CA SER A 13 -14.19 9.58 -8.15
C SER A 13 -12.71 9.82 -8.41
N LEU A 14 -12.34 9.84 -9.68
CA LEU A 14 -11.03 10.24 -10.17
C LEU A 14 -11.20 11.55 -10.93
N ALA A 15 -10.64 12.64 -10.42
CA ALA A 15 -10.61 13.93 -11.08
C ALA A 15 -9.58 13.97 -12.22
N GLU A 16 -9.68 14.96 -13.11
CA GLU A 16 -8.76 15.13 -14.25
C GLU A 16 -7.29 15.39 -13.81
N ASP A 17 -7.10 15.94 -12.63
CA ASP A 17 -5.77 16.16 -12.03
C ASP A 17 -5.19 14.91 -11.36
N GLY A 18 -5.88 13.77 -11.44
CA GLY A 18 -5.48 12.51 -10.81
C GLY A 18 -5.89 12.39 -9.34
N THR A 19 -6.60 13.36 -8.79
CA THR A 19 -7.07 13.29 -7.40
C THR A 19 -8.16 12.23 -7.27
N ILE A 20 -7.98 11.32 -6.29
CA ILE A 20 -8.96 10.28 -5.95
C ILE A 20 -9.67 10.69 -4.66
N SER A 21 -10.99 10.73 -4.70
CA SER A 21 -11.83 11.10 -3.56
C SER A 21 -12.92 10.07 -3.32
N ALA A 22 -13.21 9.77 -2.05
CA ALA A 22 -14.39 8.99 -1.70
C ALA A 22 -15.65 9.84 -1.98
N VAL A 23 -16.60 9.24 -2.68
CA VAL A 23 -17.92 9.81 -2.93
C VAL A 23 -18.88 9.21 -1.92
N GLY A 24 -19.57 10.06 -1.16
CA GLY A 24 -20.60 9.58 -0.24
C GLY A 24 -21.68 8.79 -0.97
N GLY A 25 -22.29 7.83 -0.30
CA GLY A 25 -23.36 7.04 -0.87
C GLY A 25 -24.14 6.30 0.21
N ALA A 26 -25.26 5.76 -0.18
CA ALA A 26 -26.13 4.97 0.69
C ALA A 26 -26.54 3.65 0.03
N TRP A 27 -26.49 2.59 0.79
CA TRP A 27 -26.99 1.30 0.39
C TRP A 27 -28.48 1.13 0.78
N ASP A 28 -29.28 0.69 -0.18
CA ASP A 28 -30.66 0.27 0.06
C ASP A 28 -30.72 -1.27 0.07
N ALA A 29 -30.86 -1.84 1.26
CA ALA A 29 -30.87 -3.29 1.45
C ALA A 29 -32.10 -3.97 0.83
N ASP A 30 -33.22 -3.27 0.75
CA ASP A 30 -34.46 -3.80 0.19
C ASP A 30 -34.41 -3.90 -1.34
N ARG A 31 -33.77 -2.91 -1.97
CA ARG A 31 -33.59 -2.84 -3.42
C ARG A 31 -32.26 -3.44 -3.89
N GLN A 32 -31.34 -3.75 -2.96
CA GLN A 32 -29.97 -4.18 -3.27
C GLN A 32 -29.25 -3.21 -4.21
N THR A 33 -29.41 -1.91 -3.97
CA THR A 33 -28.84 -0.83 -4.77
C THR A 33 -27.96 0.08 -3.91
N TYR A 34 -26.84 0.52 -4.49
CA TYR A 34 -25.99 1.57 -3.89
C TYR A 34 -26.22 2.87 -4.66
N THR A 35 -26.68 3.90 -3.96
CA THR A 35 -26.95 5.22 -4.53
C THR A 35 -25.87 6.19 -4.09
N PHE A 36 -25.30 6.93 -5.03
CA PHE A 36 -24.28 7.95 -4.77
C PHE A 36 -24.47 9.13 -5.74
N ASP A 37 -23.96 10.29 -5.34
CA ASP A 37 -23.99 11.47 -6.22
C ASP A 37 -22.89 11.36 -7.27
N VAL A 38 -23.27 11.51 -8.54
CA VAL A 38 -22.31 11.54 -9.63
C VAL A 38 -21.54 12.85 -9.60
N VAL A 39 -20.24 12.75 -9.40
CA VAL A 39 -19.33 13.88 -9.55
C VAL A 39 -18.60 13.78 -10.89
N SER A 40 -18.05 14.92 -11.34
CA SER A 40 -17.25 14.96 -12.57
C SER A 40 -16.06 13.98 -12.47
N GLY A 41 -15.84 13.19 -13.51
CA GLY A 41 -14.74 12.23 -13.60
C GLY A 41 -15.17 10.76 -13.68
N VAL A 42 -14.23 9.86 -13.54
CA VAL A 42 -14.47 8.42 -13.50
C VAL A 42 -14.94 8.02 -12.12
N THR A 43 -16.05 7.31 -12.03
CA THR A 43 -16.57 6.78 -10.76
C THR A 43 -16.45 5.26 -10.75
N ALA A 44 -15.90 4.72 -9.68
CA ALA A 44 -15.79 3.29 -9.45
C ALA A 44 -16.40 2.92 -8.10
N ILE A 45 -17.00 1.75 -8.01
CA ILE A 45 -17.44 1.17 -6.74
C ILE A 45 -16.43 0.11 -6.35
N ALA A 46 -15.83 0.26 -5.17
CA ALA A 46 -14.82 -0.65 -4.67
C ALA A 46 -15.15 -1.08 -3.24
N ARG A 47 -14.64 -2.24 -2.86
CA ARG A 47 -14.80 -2.78 -1.52
C ARG A 47 -13.73 -2.20 -0.61
N PHE A 48 -14.12 -1.78 0.61
CA PHE A 48 -13.20 -1.37 1.66
C PHE A 48 -13.67 -1.92 3.00
N PRO A 49 -13.12 -3.06 3.45
CA PRO A 49 -13.69 -3.84 4.54
C PRO A 49 -13.27 -3.39 5.94
N PHE A 50 -12.42 -2.38 6.09
CA PHE A 50 -11.78 -2.06 7.36
C PHE A 50 -12.65 -1.15 8.24
N THR A 51 -13.07 -1.69 9.38
CA THR A 51 -13.97 -1.01 10.33
C THR A 51 -13.24 0.02 11.20
N ASP A 52 -11.92 -0.07 11.29
CA ASP A 52 -11.05 0.83 12.04
C ASP A 52 -10.54 2.02 11.22
N VAL A 53 -11.04 2.20 9.99
CA VAL A 53 -10.76 3.35 9.13
C VAL A 53 -12.07 4.10 8.87
N PRO A 54 -12.47 5.05 9.73
CA PRO A 54 -13.71 5.79 9.55
C PRO A 54 -13.73 6.59 8.25
N ALA A 55 -14.86 6.63 7.54
CA ALA A 55 -15.02 7.31 6.26
C ALA A 55 -14.68 8.82 6.29
N GLY A 56 -14.76 9.46 7.47
CA GLY A 56 -14.38 10.87 7.66
C GLY A 56 -12.90 11.09 7.99
N SER A 57 -12.08 10.04 8.07
CA SER A 57 -10.65 10.20 8.37
C SER A 57 -9.92 10.84 7.20
N TRP A 58 -8.97 11.73 7.49
CA TRP A 58 -8.16 12.39 6.47
C TRP A 58 -7.37 11.43 5.57
N TYR A 59 -7.08 10.23 6.06
CA TYR A 59 -6.36 9.17 5.35
C TYR A 59 -7.27 8.12 4.69
N TYR A 60 -8.60 8.21 4.85
CA TYR A 60 -9.55 7.20 4.35
C TYR A 60 -9.35 6.92 2.85
N GLY A 61 -9.30 7.99 2.03
CA GLY A 61 -9.11 7.87 0.59
C GLY A 61 -7.81 7.16 0.21
N ALA A 62 -6.71 7.51 0.90
CA ALA A 62 -5.41 6.90 0.65
C ALA A 62 -5.37 5.43 1.06
N ALA A 63 -5.95 5.08 2.23
CA ALA A 63 -6.01 3.71 2.71
C ALA A 63 -6.84 2.81 1.77
N ALA A 64 -8.00 3.29 1.33
CA ALA A 64 -8.83 2.55 0.41
C ALA A 64 -8.20 2.41 -0.99
N TYR A 65 -7.53 3.43 -1.50
CA TYR A 65 -6.74 3.33 -2.72
C TYR A 65 -5.66 2.26 -2.60
N ALA A 66 -4.88 2.29 -1.52
CA ALA A 66 -3.80 1.35 -1.29
C ALA A 66 -4.30 -0.10 -1.19
N TYR A 67 -5.44 -0.32 -0.53
CA TYR A 67 -6.09 -1.62 -0.46
C TYR A 67 -6.62 -2.10 -1.81
N ASN A 68 -7.38 -1.25 -2.51
CA ASN A 68 -8.00 -1.63 -3.79
C ASN A 68 -6.98 -1.86 -4.92
N ASN A 69 -5.78 -1.29 -4.79
CA ASN A 69 -4.67 -1.54 -5.72
C ASN A 69 -3.71 -2.63 -5.22
N GLY A 70 -4.08 -3.38 -4.17
CA GLY A 70 -3.29 -4.48 -3.65
C GLY A 70 -1.97 -4.07 -2.99
N LEU A 71 -1.74 -2.77 -2.75
CA LEU A 71 -0.50 -2.28 -2.13
C LEU A 71 -0.46 -2.63 -0.64
N PHE A 72 -1.59 -2.45 0.05
CA PHE A 72 -1.76 -2.83 1.44
C PHE A 72 -2.81 -3.92 1.57
N ALA A 73 -2.56 -4.86 2.45
CA ALA A 73 -3.57 -5.72 3.04
C ALA A 73 -3.90 -5.21 4.45
N GLY A 74 -5.03 -5.60 4.99
CA GLY A 74 -5.29 -5.40 6.40
C GLY A 74 -4.41 -6.29 7.28
N THR A 75 -4.34 -5.99 8.56
CA THR A 75 -3.75 -6.89 9.57
C THR A 75 -4.67 -8.08 9.85
N THR A 76 -5.96 -7.91 9.57
CA THR A 76 -7.00 -8.96 9.50
C THR A 76 -7.95 -8.64 8.34
N ASP A 77 -8.96 -9.49 8.13
CA ASP A 77 -9.98 -9.27 7.09
C ASP A 77 -10.78 -7.96 7.26
N THR A 78 -10.83 -7.40 8.48
CA THR A 78 -11.63 -6.22 8.83
C THR A 78 -10.86 -5.12 9.56
N THR A 79 -9.55 -5.27 9.75
CA THR A 79 -8.70 -4.34 10.47
C THR A 79 -7.53 -3.89 9.61
N PHE A 80 -7.36 -2.60 9.41
CA PHE A 80 -6.24 -1.98 8.69
C PHE A 80 -5.07 -1.64 9.61
N ALA A 81 -5.37 -1.31 10.87
CA ALA A 81 -4.45 -0.83 11.90
C ALA A 81 -3.70 0.45 11.50
N PRO A 82 -4.40 1.57 11.27
CA PRO A 82 -3.81 2.80 10.72
C PRO A 82 -2.71 3.41 11.59
N ASP A 83 -2.76 3.18 12.90
CA ASP A 83 -1.79 3.71 13.86
C ASP A 83 -0.60 2.76 14.12
N MET A 84 -0.60 1.59 13.48
CA MET A 84 0.49 0.61 13.65
C MET A 84 1.76 1.11 12.98
N THR A 85 2.89 0.97 13.68
CA THR A 85 4.21 1.29 13.12
C THR A 85 4.54 0.32 11.98
N MET A 86 4.99 0.87 10.86
CA MET A 86 5.40 0.07 9.71
C MET A 86 6.74 -0.62 9.98
N THR A 87 6.83 -1.92 9.69
CA THR A 87 8.10 -2.64 9.72
C THR A 87 8.87 -2.52 8.40
N ARG A 88 10.15 -2.88 8.42
CA ARG A 88 10.99 -2.89 7.21
C ARG A 88 10.45 -3.85 6.17
N ALA A 89 10.00 -5.04 6.57
CA ALA A 89 9.38 -6.00 5.68
C ALA A 89 8.08 -5.46 5.05
N MET A 90 7.25 -4.76 5.82
CA MET A 90 6.02 -4.15 5.31
C MET A 90 6.31 -3.10 4.23
N LEU A 91 7.24 -2.17 4.48
CA LEU A 91 7.59 -1.13 3.51
C LEU A 91 8.10 -1.74 2.20
N VAL A 92 8.99 -2.70 2.30
CA VAL A 92 9.57 -3.36 1.12
C VAL A 92 8.53 -4.14 0.33
N SER A 93 7.60 -4.81 1.02
CA SER A 93 6.51 -5.54 0.36
C SER A 93 5.54 -4.61 -0.37
N VAL A 94 5.27 -3.42 0.17
CA VAL A 94 4.48 -2.40 -0.53
C VAL A 94 5.18 -1.95 -1.82
N LEU A 95 6.48 -1.70 -1.78
CA LEU A 95 7.24 -1.31 -2.97
C LEU A 95 7.35 -2.43 -4.01
N TRP A 96 7.47 -3.66 -3.57
CA TRP A 96 7.48 -4.83 -4.43
C TRP A 96 6.14 -5.02 -5.16
N ARG A 97 5.01 -4.87 -4.43
CA ARG A 97 3.67 -4.87 -5.02
C ARG A 97 3.48 -3.71 -6.00
N LEU A 98 3.92 -2.51 -5.63
CA LEU A 98 3.90 -1.34 -6.53
C LEU A 98 4.72 -1.58 -7.81
N ALA A 99 5.75 -2.42 -7.74
CA ALA A 99 6.55 -2.82 -8.89
C ALA A 99 5.89 -3.93 -9.74
N GLY A 100 4.75 -4.48 -9.33
CA GLY A 100 4.03 -5.57 -10.01
C GLY A 100 4.46 -6.96 -9.55
N GLU A 101 4.97 -7.09 -8.34
CA GLU A 101 5.37 -8.36 -7.72
C GLU A 101 6.36 -9.20 -8.56
N PRO A 102 7.45 -8.58 -9.08
CA PRO A 102 8.37 -9.32 -9.93
C PRO A 102 9.07 -10.45 -9.15
N ALA A 103 9.10 -11.64 -9.72
CA ALA A 103 9.81 -12.76 -9.12
C ALA A 103 11.31 -12.42 -8.92
N PRO A 104 11.89 -12.70 -7.75
CA PRO A 104 13.33 -12.55 -7.55
C PRO A 104 14.11 -13.50 -8.46
N LYS A 105 15.31 -13.11 -8.88
CA LYS A 105 16.17 -13.89 -9.80
C LYS A 105 17.15 -14.77 -9.04
N GLY A 106 17.49 -14.41 -7.83
CA GLY A 106 18.42 -15.09 -6.95
C GLY A 106 17.74 -15.67 -5.70
N THR A 107 18.56 -15.96 -4.71
CA THR A 107 18.13 -16.46 -3.42
C THR A 107 18.31 -15.41 -2.34
N ASN A 108 17.49 -15.49 -1.30
CA ASN A 108 17.65 -14.66 -0.11
C ASN A 108 19.05 -14.87 0.50
N THR A 109 19.69 -13.77 0.91
CA THR A 109 21.02 -13.75 1.51
C THR A 109 21.02 -13.30 2.97
N PHE A 110 19.86 -13.08 3.57
CA PHE A 110 19.73 -12.64 4.94
C PHE A 110 19.36 -13.79 5.87
N ASP A 111 20.14 -13.95 6.94
CA ASP A 111 19.97 -15.06 7.91
C ASP A 111 18.66 -14.95 8.71
N ASP A 112 18.09 -13.76 8.84
CA ASP A 112 16.86 -13.45 9.58
C ASP A 112 15.61 -13.29 8.68
N VAL A 113 15.70 -13.71 7.44
CA VAL A 113 14.58 -13.75 6.50
C VAL A 113 14.32 -15.22 6.14
N PRO A 114 13.41 -15.92 6.83
CA PRO A 114 13.10 -17.31 6.54
C PRO A 114 12.48 -17.47 5.15
N ASP A 115 12.74 -18.59 4.51
CA ASP A 115 12.12 -18.94 3.23
C ASP A 115 10.60 -19.14 3.40
N GLY A 116 9.84 -18.75 2.37
CA GLY A 116 8.40 -19.00 2.30
C GLY A 116 7.55 -18.11 3.22
N THR A 117 8.10 -17.06 3.80
CA THR A 117 7.31 -16.03 4.49
C THR A 117 6.67 -15.08 3.48
N TRP A 118 5.68 -14.30 3.91
CA TRP A 118 4.95 -13.35 3.05
C TRP A 118 5.83 -12.22 2.50
N TYR A 119 7.02 -12.00 3.06
CA TYR A 119 7.96 -10.96 2.65
C TYR A 119 9.25 -11.49 2.01
N THR A 120 9.47 -12.81 1.95
CA THR A 120 10.73 -13.39 1.46
C THR A 120 11.06 -12.92 0.04
N ASP A 121 10.11 -13.05 -0.88
CA ASP A 121 10.31 -12.65 -2.28
C ASP A 121 10.49 -11.15 -2.42
N ALA A 122 9.73 -10.35 -1.67
CA ALA A 122 9.84 -8.90 -1.68
C ALA A 122 11.22 -8.43 -1.18
N VAL A 123 11.72 -9.01 -0.10
CA VAL A 123 13.04 -8.66 0.46
C VAL A 123 14.15 -9.09 -0.49
N THR A 124 14.07 -10.30 -1.04
CA THR A 124 15.05 -10.81 -2.01
C THR A 124 15.11 -9.92 -3.24
N TRP A 125 13.95 -9.62 -3.84
CA TRP A 125 13.86 -8.73 -4.99
C TRP A 125 14.41 -7.33 -4.68
N ALA A 126 14.08 -6.76 -3.53
CA ALA A 126 14.51 -5.41 -3.16
C ALA A 126 16.04 -5.33 -2.95
N ALA A 127 16.64 -6.36 -2.37
CA ALA A 127 18.10 -6.45 -2.21
C ALA A 127 18.80 -6.58 -3.57
N GLU A 128 18.32 -7.45 -4.47
CA GLU A 128 18.87 -7.63 -5.81
C GLU A 128 18.84 -6.35 -6.67
N ASN A 129 17.81 -5.53 -6.48
CA ASN A 129 17.63 -4.29 -7.24
C ASN A 129 18.21 -3.06 -6.53
N GLY A 130 18.95 -3.26 -5.44
CA GLY A 130 19.57 -2.17 -4.67
C GLY A 130 18.59 -1.23 -3.98
N VAL A 131 17.32 -1.63 -3.84
CA VAL A 131 16.30 -0.84 -3.14
C VAL A 131 16.57 -0.82 -1.65
N VAL A 132 17.03 -1.95 -1.10
CA VAL A 132 17.41 -2.07 0.32
C VAL A 132 18.78 -2.70 0.47
N ALA A 133 19.42 -2.41 1.60
CA ALA A 133 20.55 -3.15 2.14
C ALA A 133 20.18 -3.74 3.51
N GLY A 134 20.95 -4.73 3.97
CA GLY A 134 20.84 -5.23 5.33
C GLY A 134 21.32 -4.21 6.36
N ILE A 135 21.06 -4.52 7.62
CA ILE A 135 21.54 -3.72 8.77
C ILE A 135 22.97 -4.12 9.22
N GLY A 136 23.62 -5.01 8.47
CA GLY A 136 24.92 -5.59 8.78
C GLY A 136 24.81 -7.03 9.30
N ASN A 137 25.96 -7.71 9.38
CA ASN A 137 26.08 -9.08 9.88
C ASN A 137 25.09 -10.10 9.23
N GLY A 138 24.84 -9.96 7.93
CA GLY A 138 23.94 -10.85 7.20
C GLY A 138 22.45 -10.69 7.55
N ARG A 139 22.06 -9.60 8.22
CA ARG A 139 20.68 -9.39 8.69
C ARG A 139 19.96 -8.28 7.96
N PHE A 140 18.66 -8.49 7.73
CA PHE A 140 17.72 -7.51 7.16
C PHE A 140 16.90 -6.78 8.22
N ASP A 141 16.58 -7.43 9.34
CA ASP A 141 15.70 -6.95 10.41
C ASP A 141 14.25 -6.73 9.93
N PRO A 142 13.54 -7.80 9.49
CA PRO A 142 12.22 -7.68 8.87
C PRO A 142 11.17 -7.07 9.79
N ASP A 143 11.22 -7.34 11.08
CA ASP A 143 10.26 -6.87 12.09
C ASP A 143 10.67 -5.52 12.71
N GLY A 144 11.86 -5.04 12.42
CA GLY A 144 12.34 -3.73 12.88
C GLY A 144 11.50 -2.60 12.33
N SER A 145 11.13 -1.64 13.17
CA SER A 145 10.41 -0.43 12.74
C SER A 145 11.29 0.41 11.83
N VAL A 146 10.72 0.84 10.70
CA VAL A 146 11.44 1.71 9.77
C VAL A 146 11.39 3.17 10.24
N THR A 147 12.57 3.84 10.31
CA THR A 147 12.65 5.25 10.63
C THR A 147 12.36 6.13 9.40
N ARG A 148 12.11 7.43 9.62
CA ARG A 148 11.85 8.37 8.50
C ARG A 148 13.04 8.48 7.55
N GLU A 149 14.26 8.51 8.07
CA GLU A 149 15.48 8.52 7.25
C GLU A 149 15.65 7.23 6.45
N GLN A 150 15.41 6.07 7.06
CA GLN A 150 15.46 4.79 6.38
C GLN A 150 14.39 4.72 5.28
N THR A 151 13.17 5.17 5.55
CA THR A 151 12.10 5.28 4.55
C THR A 151 12.53 6.16 3.37
N ALA A 152 13.11 7.33 3.65
CA ALA A 152 13.58 8.24 2.59
C ALA A 152 14.66 7.60 1.72
N VAL A 153 15.61 6.88 2.30
CA VAL A 153 16.67 6.17 1.56
C VAL A 153 16.07 5.05 0.71
N ILE A 154 15.17 4.25 1.26
CA ILE A 154 14.53 3.15 0.54
C ILE A 154 13.70 3.67 -0.64
N LEU A 155 12.93 4.74 -0.45
CA LEU A 155 12.15 5.37 -1.52
C LEU A 155 13.06 5.98 -2.61
N PHE A 156 14.15 6.62 -2.22
CA PHE A 156 15.13 7.16 -3.17
C PHE A 156 15.75 6.04 -4.03
N ASN A 157 16.22 4.96 -3.39
CA ASN A 157 16.79 3.81 -4.07
C ASN A 157 15.76 3.13 -5.01
N TYR A 158 14.50 3.02 -4.55
CA TYR A 158 13.41 2.51 -5.38
C TYR A 158 13.22 3.38 -6.63
N ALA A 159 13.15 4.71 -6.48
CA ALA A 159 13.03 5.63 -7.59
C ALA A 159 14.19 5.48 -8.59
N GLN A 160 15.43 5.35 -8.11
CA GLN A 160 16.59 5.09 -8.95
C GLN A 160 16.48 3.74 -9.68
N SER A 161 16.07 2.69 -9.00
CA SER A 161 15.93 1.35 -9.59
C SER A 161 14.87 1.31 -10.71
N LYS A 162 13.90 2.21 -10.64
CA LYS A 162 12.87 2.41 -11.66
C LYS A 162 13.29 3.37 -12.79
N GLY A 163 14.46 3.97 -12.71
CA GLY A 163 14.94 4.94 -13.69
C GLY A 163 14.25 6.30 -13.61
N TYR A 164 13.63 6.63 -12.48
CA TYR A 164 13.04 7.95 -12.28
C TYR A 164 14.15 9.00 -12.13
N ASP A 165 13.87 10.23 -12.58
CA ASP A 165 14.79 11.34 -12.36
C ASP A 165 14.81 11.72 -10.88
N VAL A 166 15.94 11.46 -10.23
CA VAL A 166 16.18 11.79 -8.81
C VAL A 166 17.13 12.96 -8.64
N SER A 167 17.42 13.70 -9.71
CA SER A 167 18.36 14.85 -9.70
C SER A 167 17.72 16.12 -9.12
N ALA A 168 16.39 16.22 -9.18
CA ALA A 168 15.68 17.40 -8.66
C ALA A 168 15.98 17.65 -7.18
N ARG A 169 16.18 18.91 -6.84
CA ARG A 169 16.39 19.37 -5.46
C ARG A 169 15.31 20.39 -5.12
N ALA A 170 14.68 20.22 -3.97
CA ALA A 170 13.84 21.27 -3.41
C ALA A 170 14.73 22.40 -2.91
N ASP A 171 14.33 23.64 -3.18
CA ASP A 171 14.90 24.80 -2.48
C ASP A 171 14.26 24.81 -1.07
N LEU A 172 15.10 24.59 -0.06
CA LEU A 172 14.71 24.54 1.34
C LEU A 172 15.11 25.84 2.10
N SER A 173 15.53 26.87 1.37
CA SER A 173 15.92 28.17 1.95
C SER A 173 14.70 28.99 2.37
#